data_27d620b3d5f2b7ebc842d4f8c250c1dc
#
_entry.id   27d620b3d5f2b7ebc842d4f8c250c1dc
#
_cell.length_a   1.000
_cell.length_b   1.000
_cell.length_c   1.000
_cell.angle_alpha   90.00
_cell.angle_beta   90.00
_cell.angle_gamma   90.00
#
_symmetry.space_group_name_H-M   'P 1'
#
loop_
_entity.id
_entity.type
_entity.pdbx_description
1 polymer ?
#
loop_
_entity_poly.entity_id
_entity_poly.type
_entity_poly.pdbx_seq_one_letter_code
_entity_poly.pdbx_strand_id
1 'polypeptide(L)'
;MGEVSENNSDMSVLQKIATSGVPLLKDYGLSGVVCAVLLAIVIPLLLTSMFGKKTKKRAVQADVGGEAGLAMRNSRFSSLVQVPWEGATTMAALFEMASKKYSLRRSLGTRKLINREFVESADGRKFEKLHLGEYQWDTYAEAFNRACNFASGLIKMGHKLDSHAAIFSDTRAEWIIAAQVITSHRACYYI
;
A
#
# COMPACT_ATOMS: atom_id res chain seq x y z
N MET A 1 -38.70 30.25 47.34
CA MET A 1 -37.87 31.39 47.69
C MET A 1 -36.47 30.87 47.91
N GLY A 2 -35.57 31.15 46.98
CA GLY A 2 -34.18 30.70 46.99
C GLY A 2 -33.56 31.24 45.72
N GLU A 3 -33.05 32.48 45.82
CA GLU A 3 -32.50 33.25 44.73
C GLU A 3 -31.18 32.63 44.23
N VAL A 4 -31.10 32.53 42.93
CA VAL A 4 -29.90 32.24 42.13
C VAL A 4 -29.03 33.51 42.19
N SER A 5 -27.90 33.43 42.94
CA SER A 5 -26.84 34.40 42.95
C SER A 5 -25.55 33.71 42.45
N GLU A 6 -25.46 33.49 41.16
CA GLU A 6 -24.25 32.97 40.56
C GLU A 6 -24.20 33.43 39.10
N ASN A 7 -23.73 34.63 38.84
CA ASN A 7 -23.23 35.00 37.49
C ASN A 7 -22.54 36.39 37.43
N ASN A 8 -21.99 36.89 38.53
CA ASN A 8 -21.32 38.21 38.47
C ASN A 8 -19.77 38.17 38.60
N SER A 9 -19.21 37.01 38.98
CA SER A 9 -17.76 36.85 39.11
C SER A 9 -17.07 36.55 37.76
N ASP A 10 -17.73 35.77 36.88
CA ASP A 10 -17.12 35.38 35.61
C ASP A 10 -17.10 36.51 34.58
N MET A 11 -18.09 37.39 34.58
CA MET A 11 -18.09 38.57 33.71
C MET A 11 -16.99 39.58 34.08
N SER A 12 -16.61 39.69 35.35
CA SER A 12 -15.54 40.60 35.80
C SER A 12 -14.16 40.08 35.40
N VAL A 13 -13.97 38.76 35.36
CA VAL A 13 -12.70 38.13 34.93
C VAL A 13 -12.53 38.23 33.42
N LEU A 14 -13.57 38.01 32.64
CA LEU A 14 -13.52 38.18 31.18
C LEU A 14 -13.32 39.63 30.76
N GLN A 15 -13.91 40.58 31.51
CA GLN A 15 -13.74 41.99 31.25
C GLN A 15 -12.33 42.51 31.65
N LYS A 16 -11.71 41.93 32.70
CA LYS A 16 -10.30 42.17 33.05
C LYS A 16 -9.33 41.58 32.05
N ILE A 17 -9.65 40.43 31.44
CA ILE A 17 -8.82 39.84 30.38
C ILE A 17 -8.94 40.67 29.10
N ALA A 18 -10.13 41.17 28.77
CA ALA A 18 -10.37 42.00 27.60
C ALA A 18 -9.75 43.41 27.72
N THR A 19 -9.60 43.93 28.95
CA THR A 19 -8.97 45.23 29.20
C THR A 19 -7.47 45.18 29.50
N SER A 20 -6.94 43.99 29.85
CA SER A 20 -5.50 43.71 29.84
C SER A 20 -5.05 43.31 28.42
N GLY A 21 -5.44 44.09 27.44
CA GLY A 21 -4.85 44.04 26.11
C GLY A 21 -3.34 44.14 26.26
N VAL A 22 -2.69 43.08 25.78
CA VAL A 22 -1.25 42.81 25.86
C VAL A 22 -0.45 44.09 25.79
N PRO A 23 0.19 44.55 26.90
CA PRO A 23 0.91 45.83 26.94
C PRO A 23 2.10 45.91 25.97
N LEU A 24 2.50 44.79 25.37
CA LEU A 24 3.57 44.63 24.39
C LEU A 24 3.29 45.26 23.02
N LEU A 25 2.00 45.56 22.69
CA LEU A 25 1.65 46.08 21.35
C LEU A 25 1.67 47.61 21.25
N LYS A 26 1.81 48.33 22.38
CA LYS A 26 1.73 49.80 22.42
C LYS A 26 3.07 50.48 22.13
N ASP A 27 4.19 49.78 22.37
CA ASP A 27 5.55 50.35 22.21
C ASP A 27 6.21 49.99 20.86
N TYR A 28 5.69 48.98 20.17
CA TYR A 28 6.16 48.65 18.82
C TYR A 28 5.15 49.21 17.81
N GLY A 29 5.53 50.26 17.11
CA GLY A 29 4.71 50.87 16.06
C GLY A 29 4.30 49.80 15.02
N LEU A 30 3.32 50.13 14.15
CA LEU A 30 2.77 49.27 13.11
C LEU A 30 3.85 48.43 12.36
N SER A 31 5.05 49.01 12.19
CA SER A 31 6.23 48.37 11.61
C SER A 31 6.74 47.17 12.42
N GLY A 32 6.73 47.25 13.77
CA GLY A 32 7.18 46.14 14.63
C GLY A 32 6.25 44.93 14.58
N VAL A 33 4.93 45.16 14.52
CA VAL A 33 3.92 44.10 14.38
C VAL A 33 4.07 43.42 13.03
N VAL A 34 4.24 44.18 11.95
CA VAL A 34 4.47 43.62 10.60
C VAL A 34 5.75 42.79 10.56
N CYS A 35 6.84 43.26 11.14
CA CYS A 35 8.08 42.48 11.22
C CYS A 35 7.90 41.17 12.01
N ALA A 36 7.18 41.19 13.16
CA ALA A 36 6.93 39.98 13.94
C ALA A 36 6.08 38.94 13.17
N VAL A 37 5.06 39.39 12.44
CA VAL A 37 4.23 38.50 11.60
C VAL A 37 5.04 37.93 10.44
N LEU A 38 5.86 38.75 9.77
CA LEU A 38 6.74 38.29 8.71
C LEU A 38 7.75 37.26 9.23
N LEU A 39 8.36 37.48 10.37
CA LEU A 39 9.28 36.52 10.99
C LEU A 39 8.56 35.22 11.37
N ALA A 40 7.34 35.30 11.90
CA ALA A 40 6.53 34.14 12.27
C ALA A 40 6.13 33.28 11.06
N ILE A 41 6.08 33.85 9.87
CA ILE A 41 5.82 33.12 8.62
C ILE A 41 7.11 32.64 7.95
N VAL A 42 8.10 33.52 7.85
CA VAL A 42 9.35 33.24 7.13
C VAL A 42 10.21 32.21 7.85
N ILE A 43 10.29 32.27 9.18
CA ILE A 43 11.10 31.29 9.95
C ILE A 43 10.60 29.83 9.77
N PRO A 44 9.31 29.49 9.96
CA PRO A 44 8.82 28.15 9.69
C PRO A 44 9.00 27.71 8.23
N LEU A 45 8.80 28.62 7.27
CA LEU A 45 9.01 28.33 5.85
C LEU A 45 10.47 28.01 5.54
N LEU A 46 11.41 28.75 6.10
CA LEU A 46 12.85 28.46 5.98
C LEU A 46 13.21 27.16 6.68
N LEU A 47 12.69 26.92 7.88
CA LEU A 47 12.91 25.66 8.60
C LEU A 47 12.34 24.46 7.84
N THR A 48 11.13 24.54 7.29
CA THR A 48 10.56 23.46 6.47
C THR A 48 11.33 23.25 5.17
N SER A 49 11.90 24.33 4.59
CA SER A 49 12.77 24.24 3.41
C SER A 49 14.12 23.58 3.74
N MET A 50 14.70 23.89 4.88
CA MET A 50 16.01 23.33 5.30
C MET A 50 15.89 21.91 5.85
N PHE A 51 14.83 21.63 6.62
CA PHE A 51 14.59 20.31 7.26
C PHE A 51 13.56 19.47 6.53
N GLY A 52 12.96 19.97 5.43
CA GLY A 52 12.05 19.22 4.58
C GLY A 52 12.72 17.92 4.16
N LYS A 53 12.14 16.77 4.54
CA LYS A 53 12.63 15.45 4.14
C LYS A 53 12.71 15.40 2.63
N LYS A 54 13.91 15.46 2.06
CA LYS A 54 14.12 15.20 0.62
C LYS A 54 13.51 13.85 0.32
N THR A 55 12.44 13.83 -0.45
CA THR A 55 11.83 12.57 -0.91
C THR A 55 12.89 11.79 -1.68
N LYS A 56 13.30 10.63 -1.14
CA LYS A 56 14.26 9.76 -1.82
C LYS A 56 13.65 9.35 -3.15
N LYS A 57 14.31 9.70 -4.24
CA LYS A 57 13.95 9.21 -5.57
C LYS A 57 13.95 7.68 -5.53
N ARG A 58 12.80 7.06 -5.76
CA ARG A 58 12.66 5.59 -5.76
C ARG A 58 13.05 4.97 -7.09
N ALA A 59 13.05 5.77 -8.16
CA ALA A 59 13.39 5.36 -9.49
C ALA A 59 14.45 6.29 -10.08
N VAL A 60 15.35 5.72 -10.88
CA VAL A 60 16.36 6.43 -11.66
C VAL A 60 16.24 6.01 -13.11
N GLN A 61 16.55 6.91 -14.01
CA GLN A 61 16.63 6.59 -15.43
C GLN A 61 17.73 5.56 -15.67
N ALA A 62 17.43 4.57 -16.48
CA ALA A 62 18.37 3.56 -16.93
C ALA A 62 18.49 3.64 -18.45
N ASP A 63 19.71 3.60 -18.95
CA ASP A 63 19.97 3.42 -20.37
C ASP A 63 19.87 1.92 -20.68
N VAL A 64 18.93 1.56 -21.54
CA VAL A 64 18.72 0.16 -22.00
C VAL A 64 19.11 -0.04 -23.46
N GLY A 65 19.61 1.04 -24.13
CA GLY A 65 20.06 1.01 -25.52
C GLY A 65 18.93 0.74 -26.54
N GLY A 66 18.96 1.49 -27.63
CA GLY A 66 18.21 1.15 -28.85
C GLY A 66 16.72 1.47 -28.92
N GLU A 67 16.03 1.76 -27.83
CA GLU A 67 14.61 2.12 -27.84
C GLU A 67 14.37 3.58 -27.49
N ALA A 68 13.46 4.23 -28.21
CA ALA A 68 13.01 5.59 -27.89
C ALA A 68 12.11 5.51 -26.63
N GLY A 69 12.55 6.13 -25.55
CA GLY A 69 11.81 6.19 -24.29
C GLY A 69 12.69 6.31 -23.07
N LEU A 70 12.04 6.48 -21.91
CA LEU A 70 12.73 6.57 -20.61
C LEU A 70 12.49 5.29 -19.82
N ALA A 71 13.44 4.36 -19.87
CA ALA A 71 13.42 3.21 -18.97
C ALA A 71 13.77 3.66 -17.54
N MET A 72 13.00 3.19 -16.56
CA MET A 72 13.17 3.53 -15.16
C MET A 72 13.57 2.29 -14.35
N ARG A 73 14.57 2.44 -13.51
CA ARG A 73 15.06 1.38 -12.63
C ARG A 73 14.89 1.78 -11.16
N ASN A 74 14.70 0.80 -10.29
CA ASN A 74 14.71 1.04 -8.84
C ASN A 74 16.07 1.61 -8.41
N SER A 75 16.06 2.75 -7.72
CA SER A 75 17.27 3.45 -7.27
C SER A 75 18.14 2.67 -6.26
N ARG A 76 17.61 1.58 -5.70
CA ARG A 76 18.35 0.73 -4.74
C ARG A 76 19.39 -0.18 -5.41
N PHE A 77 19.27 -0.40 -6.72
CA PHE A 77 20.11 -1.33 -7.46
C PHE A 77 20.90 -0.58 -8.54
N SER A 78 22.19 -0.85 -8.63
CA SER A 78 23.07 -0.27 -9.64
C SER A 78 22.93 -0.95 -10.99
N SER A 79 22.48 -2.22 -11.00
CA SER A 79 22.29 -3.05 -12.20
C SER A 79 20.91 -3.72 -12.18
N LEU A 80 20.54 -4.37 -13.28
CA LEU A 80 19.35 -5.22 -13.32
C LEU A 80 19.52 -6.41 -12.36
N VAL A 81 18.48 -6.68 -11.58
CA VAL A 81 18.44 -7.86 -10.73
C VAL A 81 18.00 -9.03 -11.59
N GLN A 82 18.94 -9.89 -11.95
CA GLN A 82 18.67 -11.10 -12.74
C GLN A 82 18.16 -12.25 -11.87
N VAL A 83 18.72 -12.39 -10.68
CA VAL A 83 18.35 -13.43 -9.71
C VAL A 83 17.99 -12.76 -8.39
N PRO A 84 16.70 -12.79 -7.99
CA PRO A 84 16.25 -12.09 -6.78
C PRO A 84 16.79 -12.72 -5.48
N TRP A 85 17.04 -14.03 -5.49
CA TRP A 85 17.67 -14.80 -4.41
C TRP A 85 18.70 -15.76 -4.97
N GLU A 86 19.79 -15.93 -4.26
CA GLU A 86 20.81 -16.91 -4.62
C GLU A 86 20.19 -18.31 -4.74
N GLY A 87 20.42 -18.99 -5.86
CA GLY A 87 19.83 -20.28 -6.19
C GLY A 87 18.44 -20.26 -6.81
N ALA A 88 17.72 -19.12 -6.80
CA ALA A 88 16.39 -19.00 -7.41
C ALA A 88 16.47 -18.60 -8.88
N THR A 89 16.85 -19.54 -9.74
CA THR A 89 17.02 -19.32 -11.19
C THR A 89 15.72 -19.38 -11.99
N THR A 90 14.63 -19.87 -11.39
CA THR A 90 13.29 -19.97 -12.00
C THR A 90 12.22 -19.43 -11.05
N MET A 91 11.05 -19.05 -11.57
CA MET A 91 9.90 -18.66 -10.75
C MET A 91 9.45 -19.78 -9.82
N ALA A 92 9.53 -21.02 -10.29
CA ALA A 92 9.25 -22.20 -9.49
C ALA A 92 10.17 -22.33 -8.27
N ALA A 93 11.49 -22.26 -8.50
CA ALA A 93 12.48 -22.32 -7.43
C ALA A 93 12.29 -21.18 -6.44
N LEU A 94 11.98 -19.98 -6.92
CA LEU A 94 11.71 -18.82 -6.08
C LEU A 94 10.49 -19.05 -5.18
N PHE A 95 9.40 -19.60 -5.72
CA PHE A 95 8.18 -19.90 -4.96
C PHE A 95 8.40 -21.00 -3.93
N GLU A 96 9.12 -22.07 -4.29
CA GLU A 96 9.50 -23.15 -3.37
C GLU A 96 10.38 -22.63 -2.23
N MET A 97 11.40 -21.84 -2.53
CA MET A 97 12.26 -21.21 -1.51
C MET A 97 11.47 -20.27 -0.62
N ALA A 98 10.54 -19.49 -1.17
CA ALA A 98 9.66 -18.61 -0.40
C ALA A 98 8.75 -19.41 0.53
N SER A 99 8.17 -20.52 0.05
CA SER A 99 7.30 -21.39 0.85
C SER A 99 8.04 -22.04 2.02
N LYS A 100 9.29 -22.44 1.82
CA LYS A 100 10.15 -22.96 2.90
C LYS A 100 10.52 -21.87 3.91
N LYS A 101 10.96 -20.70 3.43
CA LYS A 101 11.44 -19.60 4.26
C LYS A 101 10.34 -18.92 5.08
N TYR A 102 9.15 -18.79 4.50
CA TYR A 102 8.02 -18.06 5.08
C TYR A 102 6.79 -18.95 5.32
N SER A 103 6.99 -20.25 5.52
CA SER A 103 5.96 -21.29 5.55
C SER A 103 4.68 -20.88 6.28
N LEU A 104 4.79 -20.36 7.49
CA LEU A 104 3.66 -19.97 8.35
C LEU A 104 3.15 -18.53 8.12
N ARG A 105 3.79 -17.76 7.26
CA ARG A 105 3.32 -16.41 6.97
C ARG A 105 2.13 -16.44 6.01
N ARG A 106 1.22 -15.47 6.17
CA ARG A 106 0.09 -15.25 5.27
C ARG A 106 0.60 -14.90 3.87
N SER A 107 0.06 -15.57 2.85
CA SER A 107 0.44 -15.40 1.45
C SER A 107 -0.73 -14.89 0.61
N LEU A 108 -1.78 -15.68 0.46
CA LEU A 108 -2.94 -15.36 -0.36
C LEU A 108 -4.16 -15.10 0.52
N GLY A 109 -4.79 -13.95 0.33
CA GLY A 109 -5.96 -13.56 1.09
C GLY A 109 -7.20 -13.50 0.20
N THR A 110 -8.25 -14.22 0.58
CA THR A 110 -9.55 -14.21 -0.11
C THR A 110 -10.64 -13.80 0.85
N ARG A 111 -11.53 -12.92 0.43
CA ARG A 111 -12.71 -12.54 1.21
C ARG A 111 -13.90 -13.40 0.80
N LYS A 112 -14.60 -13.95 1.80
CA LYS A 112 -15.83 -14.70 1.56
C LYS A 112 -16.91 -13.77 1.00
N LEU A 113 -17.52 -14.13 -0.12
CA LEU A 113 -18.70 -13.44 -0.62
C LEU A 113 -19.89 -13.75 0.30
N ILE A 114 -20.49 -12.71 0.90
CA ILE A 114 -21.67 -12.82 1.76
C ILE A 114 -22.92 -12.64 0.92
N ASN A 115 -22.99 -11.56 0.14
CA ASN A 115 -24.14 -11.20 -0.68
C ASN A 115 -23.73 -10.40 -1.92
N ARG A 116 -24.59 -10.42 -2.93
CA ARG A 116 -24.53 -9.60 -4.14
C ARG A 116 -25.76 -8.71 -4.21
N GLU A 117 -25.56 -7.44 -4.44
CA GLU A 117 -26.60 -6.42 -4.58
C GLU A 117 -26.40 -5.69 -5.90
N PHE A 118 -27.49 -5.52 -6.67
CA PHE A 118 -27.44 -4.67 -7.85
C PHE A 118 -27.91 -3.28 -7.50
N VAL A 119 -27.03 -2.30 -7.70
CA VAL A 119 -27.30 -0.89 -7.39
C VAL A 119 -27.36 -0.11 -8.69
N GLU A 120 -28.36 0.76 -8.79
CA GLU A 120 -28.48 1.68 -9.93
C GLU A 120 -27.87 3.03 -9.55
N SER A 121 -26.96 3.51 -10.38
CA SER A 121 -26.33 4.83 -10.23
C SER A 121 -27.30 5.93 -10.67
N ALA A 122 -27.05 7.17 -10.25
CA ALA A 122 -27.87 8.34 -10.64
C ALA A 122 -27.95 8.58 -12.16
N ASP A 123 -27.01 8.02 -12.93
CA ASP A 123 -26.98 8.05 -14.38
C ASP A 123 -27.67 6.85 -15.05
N GLY A 124 -28.40 6.02 -14.29
CA GLY A 124 -29.13 4.85 -14.77
C GLY A 124 -28.28 3.60 -15.03
N ARG A 125 -26.96 3.64 -14.77
CA ARG A 125 -26.10 2.46 -14.92
C ARG A 125 -26.29 1.51 -13.74
N LYS A 126 -26.45 0.22 -14.04
CA LYS A 126 -26.52 -0.85 -13.04
C LYS A 126 -25.13 -1.44 -12.83
N PHE A 127 -24.72 -1.58 -11.58
CA PHE A 127 -23.49 -2.24 -11.21
C PHE A 127 -23.71 -3.18 -10.02
N GLU A 128 -22.90 -4.24 -9.99
CA GLU A 128 -22.93 -5.23 -8.93
C GLU A 128 -22.08 -4.75 -7.76
N LYS A 129 -22.69 -4.67 -6.58
CA LYS A 129 -22.02 -4.37 -5.31
C LYS A 129 -21.86 -5.65 -4.52
N LEU A 130 -20.60 -6.01 -4.24
CA LEU A 130 -20.26 -7.22 -3.48
C LEU A 130 -20.15 -6.89 -1.99
N HIS A 131 -20.91 -7.60 -1.15
CA HIS A 131 -20.74 -7.59 0.28
C HIS A 131 -19.79 -8.72 0.68
N LEU A 132 -18.59 -8.33 1.13
CA LEU A 132 -17.51 -9.26 1.40
C LEU A 132 -17.26 -9.33 2.92
N GLY A 133 -17.06 -10.55 3.43
CA GLY A 133 -16.69 -10.84 4.79
C GLY A 133 -15.21 -10.60 5.09
N GLU A 134 -14.74 -11.17 6.18
CA GLU A 134 -13.35 -11.11 6.59
C GLU A 134 -12.42 -11.87 5.63
N TYR A 135 -11.13 -11.50 5.66
CA TYR A 135 -10.10 -12.19 4.90
C TYR A 135 -9.83 -13.58 5.48
N GLN A 136 -9.89 -14.58 4.63
CA GLN A 136 -9.36 -15.92 4.86
C GLN A 136 -8.00 -16.01 4.18
N TRP A 137 -6.99 -16.45 4.91
CA TRP A 137 -5.61 -16.43 4.45
C TRP A 137 -5.05 -17.83 4.30
N ASP A 138 -4.56 -18.15 3.11
CA ASP A 138 -3.62 -19.24 2.91
C ASP A 138 -2.22 -18.80 3.34
N THR A 139 -1.49 -19.66 4.02
CA THR A 139 -0.07 -19.48 4.28
C THR A 139 0.77 -19.79 3.03
N TYR A 140 2.05 -19.44 3.05
CA TYR A 140 2.95 -19.84 1.96
C TYR A 140 3.04 -21.35 1.78
N ALA A 141 3.06 -22.13 2.86
CA ALA A 141 3.07 -23.60 2.80
C ALA A 141 1.77 -24.15 2.21
N GLU A 142 0.62 -23.65 2.62
CA GLU A 142 -0.68 -24.06 2.08
C GLU A 142 -0.81 -23.72 0.60
N ALA A 143 -0.41 -22.50 0.20
CA ALA A 143 -0.43 -22.09 -1.20
C ALA A 143 0.47 -22.99 -2.06
N PHE A 144 1.67 -23.34 -1.56
CA PHE A 144 2.58 -24.27 -2.25
C PHE A 144 1.99 -25.67 -2.38
N ASN A 145 1.41 -26.23 -1.30
CA ASN A 145 0.77 -27.54 -1.32
C ASN A 145 -0.42 -27.58 -2.31
N ARG A 146 -1.23 -26.51 -2.33
CA ARG A 146 -2.32 -26.38 -3.33
C ARG A 146 -1.79 -26.38 -4.76
N ALA A 147 -0.67 -25.68 -5.02
CA ALA A 147 -0.03 -25.66 -6.33
C ALA A 147 0.47 -27.06 -6.72
N CYS A 148 1.13 -27.79 -5.82
CA CYS A 148 1.59 -29.16 -6.06
C CYS A 148 0.44 -30.13 -6.35
N ASN A 149 -0.64 -30.05 -5.56
CA ASN A 149 -1.83 -30.87 -5.77
C ASN A 149 -2.49 -30.58 -7.13
N PHE A 150 -2.57 -29.30 -7.52
CA PHE A 150 -3.13 -28.91 -8.82
C PHE A 150 -2.24 -29.40 -9.96
N ALA A 151 -0.91 -29.28 -9.85
CA ALA A 151 0.03 -29.82 -10.83
C ALA A 151 -0.13 -31.33 -11.01
N SER A 152 -0.21 -32.06 -9.89
CA SER A 152 -0.43 -33.53 -9.91
C SER A 152 -1.74 -33.89 -10.60
N GLY A 153 -2.79 -33.10 -10.42
CA GLY A 153 -4.07 -33.25 -11.11
C GLY A 153 -3.92 -33.06 -12.62
N LEU A 154 -3.23 -32.03 -13.08
CA LEU A 154 -2.99 -31.77 -14.51
C LEU A 154 -2.19 -32.88 -15.16
N ILE A 155 -1.15 -33.41 -14.50
CA ILE A 155 -0.35 -34.52 -14.98
C ILE A 155 -1.22 -35.78 -15.17
N LYS A 156 -2.07 -36.09 -14.17
CA LYS A 156 -3.01 -37.23 -14.27
C LYS A 156 -4.01 -37.07 -15.41
N MET A 157 -4.35 -35.84 -15.78
CA MET A 157 -5.21 -35.53 -16.94
C MET A 157 -4.46 -35.58 -18.28
N GLY A 158 -3.16 -35.89 -18.29
CA GLY A 158 -2.34 -36.01 -19.49
C GLY A 158 -1.61 -34.75 -19.93
N HIS A 159 -1.58 -33.71 -19.09
CA HIS A 159 -0.80 -32.50 -19.39
C HIS A 159 0.70 -32.86 -19.35
N LYS A 160 1.41 -32.50 -20.43
CA LYS A 160 2.83 -32.81 -20.61
C LYS A 160 3.70 -31.54 -20.41
N LEU A 161 5.00 -31.74 -20.27
CA LEU A 161 5.97 -30.69 -20.02
C LEU A 161 6.02 -29.62 -21.13
N ASP A 162 5.76 -30.01 -22.37
CA ASP A 162 5.73 -29.15 -23.56
C ASP A 162 4.34 -28.62 -23.90
N SER A 163 3.32 -28.99 -23.11
CA SER A 163 1.96 -28.53 -23.33
C SER A 163 1.79 -27.07 -22.90
N HIS A 164 1.06 -26.31 -23.68
CA HIS A 164 0.66 -24.95 -23.32
C HIS A 164 -0.60 -24.99 -22.45
N ALA A 165 -0.63 -24.14 -21.44
CA ALA A 165 -1.81 -23.91 -20.62
C ALA A 165 -2.20 -22.44 -20.63
N ALA A 166 -3.49 -22.15 -20.76
CA ALA A 166 -4.04 -20.81 -20.66
C ALA A 166 -4.88 -20.68 -19.40
N ILE A 167 -4.73 -19.56 -18.69
CA ILE A 167 -5.54 -19.21 -17.53
C ILE A 167 -6.51 -18.12 -17.96
N PHE A 168 -7.81 -18.43 -17.90
CA PHE A 168 -8.87 -17.48 -18.16
C PHE A 168 -9.78 -17.42 -16.93
N SER A 169 -9.54 -16.45 -16.07
CA SER A 169 -10.31 -16.25 -14.83
C SER A 169 -10.14 -14.84 -14.28
N ASP A 170 -11.04 -14.43 -13.39
CA ASP A 170 -10.86 -13.22 -12.60
C ASP A 170 -9.62 -13.31 -11.71
N THR A 171 -9.11 -12.16 -11.27
CA THR A 171 -7.97 -12.08 -10.35
C THR A 171 -8.34 -12.67 -8.98
N ARG A 172 -7.84 -13.86 -8.69
CA ARG A 172 -8.14 -14.66 -7.50
C ARG A 172 -6.91 -15.41 -7.01
N ALA A 173 -6.98 -16.00 -5.80
CA ALA A 173 -5.91 -16.86 -5.27
C ALA A 173 -5.62 -18.04 -6.20
N GLU A 174 -6.66 -18.65 -6.74
CA GLU A 174 -6.57 -19.78 -7.68
C GLU A 174 -5.81 -19.42 -8.97
N TRP A 175 -5.94 -18.18 -9.45
CA TRP A 175 -5.20 -17.69 -10.61
C TRP A 175 -3.68 -17.73 -10.34
N ILE A 176 -3.25 -17.22 -9.19
CA ILE A 176 -1.83 -17.25 -8.79
C ILE A 176 -1.33 -18.68 -8.61
N ILE A 177 -2.13 -19.55 -7.97
CA ILE A 177 -1.78 -20.96 -7.76
C ILE A 177 -1.59 -21.65 -9.12
N ALA A 178 -2.52 -21.47 -10.07
CA ALA A 178 -2.41 -22.03 -11.40
C ALA A 178 -1.19 -21.50 -12.16
N ALA A 179 -0.90 -20.19 -12.07
CA ALA A 179 0.28 -19.59 -12.69
C ALA A 179 1.59 -20.18 -12.13
N GLN A 180 1.66 -20.41 -10.82
CA GLN A 180 2.83 -21.06 -10.22
C GLN A 180 3.03 -22.49 -10.74
N VAL A 181 1.95 -23.26 -10.93
CA VAL A 181 2.01 -24.62 -11.48
C VAL A 181 2.57 -24.63 -12.89
N ILE A 182 2.09 -23.76 -13.77
CA ILE A 182 2.55 -23.69 -15.16
C ILE A 182 4.04 -23.38 -15.24
N THR A 183 4.53 -22.49 -14.36
CA THR A 183 5.94 -22.13 -14.26
C THR A 183 6.79 -23.19 -13.53
N SER A 184 6.14 -24.05 -12.73
CA SER A 184 6.77 -25.04 -11.84
C SER A 184 6.81 -26.46 -12.37
N HIS A 185 6.43 -26.68 -13.63
CA HIS A 185 6.21 -28.02 -14.20
C HIS A 185 7.37 -29.01 -13.94
N ARG A 186 8.59 -28.51 -13.82
CA ARG A 186 9.75 -29.35 -13.45
C ARG A 186 9.86 -29.67 -11.96
N ALA A 187 9.41 -28.78 -11.07
CA ALA A 187 9.56 -28.99 -9.63
C ALA A 187 8.57 -30.00 -9.05
N CYS A 188 7.35 -30.10 -9.62
CA CYS A 188 6.32 -31.01 -9.14
C CYS A 188 6.44 -32.45 -9.67
N TYR A 189 7.34 -32.73 -10.61
CA TYR A 189 7.63 -34.11 -11.08
C TYR A 189 8.47 -34.92 -10.09
N TYR A 190 9.07 -34.30 -9.08
CA TYR A 190 9.99 -34.91 -8.13
C TYR A 190 9.45 -35.02 -6.69
N ILE A 191 8.17 -34.73 -6.48
CA ILE A 191 7.45 -34.95 -5.23
C ILE A 191 6.44 -36.09 -5.43
#